data_c1ba0c4e0967940ea66d01974999c35b
#
_entry.id   c1ba0c4e0967940ea66d01974999c35b
#
_cell.length_a   1.000
_cell.length_b   1.000
_cell.length_c   1.000
_cell.angle_alpha   90.00
_cell.angle_beta   90.00
_cell.angle_gamma   90.00
#
_symmetry.space_group_name_H-M   'P 1'
#
loop_
_entity.id
_entity.type
_entity.pdbx_description
1 polymer ?
#
loop_
_entity_poly.entity_id
_entity_poly.type
_entity_poly.pdbx_seq_one_letter_code
_entity_poly.pdbx_strand_id
1 'polypeptide(L)'
;GMVVQGPQVAAFEEEFSEQVVGGVHTVAVNSGTSAQHLATLACGFPPGAEVIMPSFTFSATGDSVVISGARPVFVDIDPVTFTLDPAGVEAAITARTVAIEVVHLYGLPANIPEILRIARAHGLAVLEDCAQAHAAAVDGRPVGTFGTWGSFSFYPTKNMTSLEGGMVTTRDAGLARRVRLLRNHGMERQYANELVGLN
;
A
#
# COMPACT_ATOMS: atom_id res chain seq x y z
N GLY A 1 15.35 25.11 10.32
CA GLY A 1 14.62 23.90 10.67
C GLY A 1 15.01 22.74 9.74
N MET A 2 14.78 21.50 10.16
CA MET A 2 14.98 20.34 9.30
C MET A 2 13.89 20.32 8.22
N VAL A 3 14.30 20.29 6.95
CA VAL A 3 13.38 20.31 5.80
C VAL A 3 12.99 18.89 5.37
N VAL A 4 13.84 17.89 5.66
CA VAL A 4 13.63 16.49 5.27
C VAL A 4 13.56 15.64 6.54
N GLN A 5 12.51 14.81 6.66
CA GLN A 5 12.29 13.89 7.79
C GLN A 5 12.43 14.57 9.18
N GLY A 6 11.98 15.82 9.27
CA GLY A 6 12.01 16.61 10.50
C GLY A 6 10.79 16.34 11.42
N PRO A 7 10.69 17.09 12.53
CA PRO A 7 9.61 16.91 13.50
C PRO A 7 8.20 17.08 12.90
N GLN A 8 8.04 17.87 11.84
CA GLN A 8 6.74 18.03 11.16
C GLN A 8 6.30 16.73 10.46
N VAL A 9 7.24 15.98 9.88
CA VAL A 9 6.92 14.67 9.27
C VAL A 9 6.52 13.68 10.35
N ALA A 10 7.22 13.64 11.48
CA ALA A 10 6.89 12.76 12.60
C ALA A 10 5.49 13.10 13.19
N ALA A 11 5.18 14.40 13.38
CA ALA A 11 3.87 14.83 13.84
C ALA A 11 2.77 14.44 12.84
N PHE A 12 3.01 14.61 11.54
CA PHE A 12 2.05 14.21 10.51
C PHE A 12 1.82 12.69 10.48
N GLU A 13 2.89 11.90 10.64
CA GLU A 13 2.75 10.45 10.79
C GLU A 13 1.84 10.10 11.98
N GLU A 14 2.07 10.70 13.15
CA GLU A 14 1.29 10.48 14.35
C GLU A 14 -0.18 10.90 14.18
N GLU A 15 -0.44 12.13 13.72
CA GLU A 15 -1.79 12.64 13.48
C GLU A 15 -2.56 11.78 12.46
N PHE A 16 -1.92 11.40 11.36
CA PHE A 16 -2.55 10.52 10.36
C PHE A 16 -2.86 9.14 10.93
N SER A 17 -1.94 8.60 11.74
CA SER A 17 -2.15 7.33 12.44
C SER A 17 -3.39 7.38 13.33
N GLU A 18 -3.51 8.39 14.17
CA GLU A 18 -4.59 8.49 15.15
C GLU A 18 -5.93 8.86 14.52
N GLN A 19 -5.94 9.87 13.65
CA GLN A 19 -7.18 10.48 13.17
C GLN A 19 -7.74 9.82 11.90
N VAL A 20 -6.89 9.21 11.07
CA VAL A 20 -7.33 8.67 9.77
C VAL A 20 -7.35 7.15 9.74
N VAL A 21 -6.35 6.49 10.32
CA VAL A 21 -6.18 5.04 10.18
C VAL A 21 -6.22 4.26 11.51
N GLY A 22 -6.76 4.86 12.56
CA GLY A 22 -7.11 4.16 13.80
C GLY A 22 -5.91 3.57 14.56
N GLY A 23 -4.76 4.25 14.56
CA GLY A 23 -3.60 3.93 15.40
C GLY A 23 -2.64 2.89 14.82
N VAL A 24 -2.71 2.57 13.53
CA VAL A 24 -1.70 1.70 12.89
C VAL A 24 -0.40 2.46 12.59
N HIS A 25 0.69 1.76 12.38
CA HIS A 25 1.96 2.40 11.98
C HIS A 25 1.82 3.13 10.65
N THR A 26 2.37 4.31 10.59
CA THR A 26 2.40 5.20 9.43
C THR A 26 3.83 5.56 9.07
N VAL A 27 4.11 5.67 7.79
CA VAL A 27 5.43 6.07 7.26
C VAL A 27 5.22 7.00 6.08
N ALA A 28 5.51 8.29 6.26
CA ALA A 28 5.41 9.29 5.20
C ALA A 28 6.51 9.12 4.15
N VAL A 29 6.15 9.35 2.89
CA VAL A 29 7.04 9.25 1.73
C VAL A 29 6.74 10.38 0.74
N ASN A 30 7.56 10.53 -0.29
CA ASN A 30 7.47 11.65 -1.23
C ASN A 30 6.33 11.55 -2.26
N SER A 31 5.69 10.39 -2.42
CA SER A 31 4.52 10.23 -3.31
C SER A 31 3.74 8.95 -2.98
N GLY A 32 2.48 8.85 -3.47
CA GLY A 32 1.71 7.61 -3.40
C GLY A 32 2.38 6.45 -4.15
N THR A 33 3.01 6.72 -5.28
CA THR A 33 3.78 5.72 -6.04
C THR A 33 4.95 5.17 -5.22
N SER A 34 5.69 6.05 -4.53
CA SER A 34 6.75 5.62 -3.62
C SER A 34 6.21 4.82 -2.43
N ALA A 35 5.01 5.15 -1.94
CA ALA A 35 4.37 4.39 -0.86
C ALA A 35 4.15 2.93 -1.29
N GLN A 36 3.54 2.70 -2.44
CA GLN A 36 3.31 1.35 -3.00
C GLN A 36 4.63 0.63 -3.25
N HIS A 37 5.57 1.28 -3.93
CA HIS A 37 6.86 0.69 -4.27
C HIS A 37 7.64 0.26 -3.02
N LEU A 38 7.82 1.15 -2.05
CA LEU A 38 8.57 0.85 -0.83
C LEU A 38 7.88 -0.22 0.03
N ALA A 39 6.54 -0.20 0.13
CA ALA A 39 5.79 -1.19 0.87
C ALA A 39 5.87 -2.58 0.22
N THR A 40 5.78 -2.65 -1.11
CA THR A 40 5.92 -3.91 -1.87
C THR A 40 7.34 -4.46 -1.76
N LEU A 41 8.37 -3.61 -1.91
CA LEU A 41 9.78 -4.00 -1.67
C LEU A 41 9.99 -4.52 -0.25
N ALA A 42 9.41 -3.85 0.75
CA ALA A 42 9.53 -4.25 2.15
C ALA A 42 8.89 -5.61 2.45
N CYS A 43 7.93 -6.07 1.64
CA CYS A 43 7.37 -7.43 1.75
C CYS A 43 8.40 -8.51 1.40
N GLY A 44 9.39 -8.20 0.54
CA GLY A 44 10.43 -9.15 0.17
C GLY A 44 9.91 -10.34 -0.64
N PHE A 45 8.93 -10.12 -1.51
CA PHE A 45 8.41 -11.18 -2.39
C PHE A 45 9.52 -11.76 -3.26
N PRO A 46 9.53 -13.09 -3.50
CA PRO A 46 10.53 -13.70 -4.35
C PRO A 46 10.39 -13.19 -5.80
N PRO A 47 11.50 -13.11 -6.56
CA PRO A 47 11.46 -12.71 -7.97
C PRO A 47 10.48 -13.56 -8.78
N GLY A 48 9.63 -12.90 -9.58
CA GLY A 48 8.61 -13.55 -10.41
C GLY A 48 7.38 -14.05 -9.64
N ALA A 49 7.27 -13.76 -8.34
CA ALA A 49 6.02 -13.95 -7.57
C ALA A 49 4.88 -13.15 -8.21
N GLU A 50 3.68 -13.69 -8.16
CA GLU A 50 2.51 -13.07 -8.79
C GLU A 50 1.70 -12.28 -7.75
N VAL A 51 1.33 -11.05 -8.15
CA VAL A 51 0.41 -10.18 -7.39
C VAL A 51 -0.83 -9.96 -8.25
N ILE A 52 -1.98 -10.43 -7.78
CA ILE A 52 -3.27 -10.24 -8.46
C ILE A 52 -3.76 -8.83 -8.16
N MET A 53 -4.22 -8.10 -9.19
CA MET A 53 -4.70 -6.72 -9.06
C MET A 53 -5.75 -6.37 -10.12
N PRO A 54 -6.54 -5.29 -9.94
CA PRO A 54 -7.51 -4.89 -10.95
C PRO A 54 -6.81 -4.37 -12.21
N SER A 55 -7.43 -4.65 -13.37
CA SER A 55 -7.00 -4.11 -14.66
C SER A 55 -7.32 -2.61 -14.80
N PHE A 56 -8.30 -2.11 -14.06
CA PHE A 56 -8.73 -0.71 -14.05
C PHE A 56 -8.21 0.01 -12.81
N THR A 57 -7.02 0.57 -12.95
CA THR A 57 -6.32 1.33 -11.91
C THR A 57 -5.33 2.32 -12.54
N PHE A 58 -4.71 3.17 -11.72
CA PHE A 58 -3.56 3.98 -12.14
C PHE A 58 -2.32 3.09 -12.29
N SER A 59 -1.45 3.41 -13.26
CA SER A 59 -0.29 2.56 -13.60
C SER A 59 0.64 2.27 -12.41
N ALA A 60 0.74 3.19 -11.45
CA ALA A 60 1.60 3.02 -10.28
C ALA A 60 1.35 1.73 -9.49
N THR A 61 0.09 1.23 -9.46
CA THR A 61 -0.26 -0.04 -8.83
C THR A 61 0.51 -1.20 -9.48
N GLY A 62 0.49 -1.28 -10.82
CA GLY A 62 1.26 -2.30 -11.56
C GLY A 62 2.77 -2.05 -11.57
N ASP A 63 3.18 -0.78 -11.72
CA ASP A 63 4.58 -0.39 -11.79
C ASP A 63 5.33 -0.74 -10.50
N SER A 64 4.70 -0.52 -9.34
CA SER A 64 5.30 -0.84 -8.03
C SER A 64 5.61 -2.33 -7.88
N VAL A 65 4.73 -3.19 -8.39
CA VAL A 65 4.92 -4.64 -8.41
C VAL A 65 6.07 -5.04 -9.34
N VAL A 66 6.10 -4.49 -10.56
CA VAL A 66 7.16 -4.80 -11.55
C VAL A 66 8.54 -4.35 -11.05
N ILE A 67 8.65 -3.12 -10.54
CA ILE A 67 9.92 -2.58 -10.02
C ILE A 67 10.41 -3.37 -8.81
N SER A 68 9.50 -3.94 -8.02
CA SER A 68 9.83 -4.83 -6.90
C SER A 68 10.27 -6.24 -7.32
N GLY A 69 10.31 -6.55 -8.61
CA GLY A 69 10.72 -7.84 -9.16
C GLY A 69 9.61 -8.90 -9.19
N ALA A 70 8.40 -8.55 -8.78
CA ALA A 70 7.21 -9.39 -8.87
C ALA A 70 6.50 -9.19 -10.22
N ARG A 71 5.47 -9.96 -10.49
CA ARG A 71 4.69 -9.95 -11.72
C ARG A 71 3.24 -9.60 -11.43
N PRO A 72 2.67 -8.53 -12.03
CA PRO A 72 1.24 -8.26 -11.94
C PRO A 72 0.42 -9.29 -12.72
N VAL A 73 -0.69 -9.72 -12.14
CA VAL A 73 -1.72 -10.56 -12.76
C VAL A 73 -3.01 -9.76 -12.74
N PHE A 74 -3.41 -9.24 -13.90
CA PHE A 74 -4.58 -8.40 -14.00
C PHE A 74 -5.86 -9.23 -14.04
N VAL A 75 -6.84 -8.81 -13.27
CA VAL A 75 -8.19 -9.37 -13.19
C VAL A 75 -9.18 -8.25 -13.47
N ASP A 76 -10.32 -8.59 -14.04
CA ASP A 76 -11.37 -7.63 -14.31
C ASP A 76 -11.98 -7.06 -13.03
N ILE A 77 -12.66 -5.93 -13.19
CA ILE A 77 -13.41 -5.25 -12.15
C ILE A 77 -14.88 -5.68 -12.17
N ASP A 78 -15.54 -5.56 -11.04
CA ASP A 78 -16.99 -5.60 -10.98
C ASP A 78 -17.56 -4.38 -11.73
N PRO A 79 -18.47 -4.57 -12.70
CA PRO A 79 -18.96 -3.48 -13.56
C PRO A 79 -19.86 -2.46 -12.84
N VAL A 80 -20.27 -2.75 -11.61
CA VAL A 80 -21.13 -1.85 -10.82
C VAL A 80 -20.28 -0.99 -9.88
N THR A 81 -19.29 -1.61 -9.22
CA THR A 81 -18.45 -0.93 -8.22
C THR A 81 -17.14 -0.40 -8.80
N PHE A 82 -16.71 -0.88 -9.96
CA PHE A 82 -15.42 -0.61 -10.58
C PHE A 82 -14.20 -1.03 -9.72
N THR A 83 -14.44 -1.80 -8.66
CA THR A 83 -13.38 -2.38 -7.84
C THR A 83 -13.09 -3.82 -8.26
N LEU A 84 -11.98 -4.38 -7.79
CA LEU A 84 -11.54 -5.74 -8.12
C LEU A 84 -12.66 -6.78 -7.88
N ASP A 85 -12.97 -7.61 -8.89
CA ASP A 85 -13.95 -8.69 -8.78
C ASP A 85 -13.39 -9.89 -7.99
N PRO A 86 -13.93 -10.23 -6.81
CA PRO A 86 -13.46 -11.36 -6.02
C PRO A 86 -13.54 -12.71 -6.73
N ALA A 87 -14.54 -12.93 -7.60
CA ALA A 87 -14.68 -14.18 -8.34
C ALA A 87 -13.53 -14.35 -9.35
N GLY A 88 -13.15 -13.28 -10.04
CA GLY A 88 -11.99 -13.26 -10.92
C GLY A 88 -10.68 -13.47 -10.17
N VAL A 89 -10.56 -12.94 -8.96
CA VAL A 89 -9.38 -13.14 -8.09
C VAL A 89 -9.18 -14.62 -7.79
N GLU A 90 -10.21 -15.31 -7.30
CA GLU A 90 -10.11 -16.73 -6.92
C GLU A 90 -9.72 -17.61 -8.12
N ALA A 91 -10.23 -17.30 -9.31
CA ALA A 91 -9.91 -18.00 -10.55
C ALA A 91 -8.46 -17.75 -11.05
N ALA A 92 -7.86 -16.62 -10.70
CA ALA A 92 -6.51 -16.23 -11.14
C ALA A 92 -5.39 -16.74 -10.22
N ILE A 93 -5.71 -17.34 -9.07
CA ILE A 93 -4.71 -17.83 -8.11
C ILE A 93 -3.91 -18.99 -8.69
N THR A 94 -2.59 -18.90 -8.62
CA THR A 94 -1.64 -19.95 -8.99
C THR A 94 -0.69 -20.28 -7.83
N ALA A 95 0.15 -21.28 -7.99
CA ALA A 95 1.20 -21.60 -7.01
C ALA A 95 2.26 -20.48 -6.84
N ARG A 96 2.31 -19.51 -7.74
CA ARG A 96 3.21 -18.35 -7.65
C ARG A 96 2.54 -17.13 -7.02
N THR A 97 1.24 -17.12 -6.84
CA THR A 97 0.52 -15.99 -6.25
C THR A 97 0.94 -15.81 -4.78
N VAL A 98 1.34 -14.61 -4.42
CA VAL A 98 1.78 -14.24 -3.07
C VAL A 98 0.91 -13.17 -2.44
N ALA A 99 0.23 -12.37 -3.26
CA ALA A 99 -0.59 -11.27 -2.78
C ALA A 99 -1.76 -10.95 -3.71
N ILE A 100 -2.76 -10.28 -3.14
CA ILE A 100 -3.87 -9.62 -3.82
C ILE A 100 -3.77 -8.14 -3.51
N GLU A 101 -3.68 -7.28 -4.52
CA GLU A 101 -3.70 -5.84 -4.36
C GLU A 101 -5.07 -5.31 -4.77
N VAL A 102 -5.76 -4.65 -3.86
CA VAL A 102 -7.05 -4.01 -4.11
C VAL A 102 -6.87 -2.51 -4.26
N VAL A 103 -7.71 -1.88 -5.07
CA VAL A 103 -7.77 -0.43 -5.22
C VAL A 103 -9.14 0.05 -4.74
N HIS A 104 -9.14 0.97 -3.78
CA HIS A 104 -10.36 1.63 -3.30
C HIS A 104 -10.68 2.82 -4.21
N LEU A 105 -11.17 2.48 -5.41
CA LEU A 105 -11.27 3.42 -6.52
C LEU A 105 -12.33 4.49 -6.25
N TYR A 106 -11.98 5.73 -6.52
CA TYR A 106 -12.86 6.91 -6.33
C TYR A 106 -13.42 7.06 -4.90
N GLY A 107 -12.76 6.46 -3.92
CA GLY A 107 -13.18 6.47 -2.52
C GLY A 107 -14.17 5.36 -2.14
N LEU A 108 -14.57 4.51 -3.09
CA LEU A 108 -15.38 3.34 -2.80
C LEU A 108 -14.49 2.18 -2.34
N PRO A 109 -14.65 1.67 -1.11
CA PRO A 109 -13.92 0.50 -0.68
C PRO A 109 -14.19 -0.72 -1.57
N ALA A 110 -13.16 -1.45 -1.96
CA ALA A 110 -13.30 -2.76 -2.57
C ALA A 110 -14.00 -3.75 -1.61
N ASN A 111 -14.47 -4.87 -2.11
CA ASN A 111 -15.10 -5.91 -1.28
C ASN A 111 -14.04 -6.61 -0.39
N ILE A 112 -13.49 -5.84 0.57
CA ILE A 112 -12.44 -6.28 1.49
C ILE A 112 -12.82 -7.54 2.26
N PRO A 113 -14.04 -7.70 2.80
CA PRO A 113 -14.40 -8.93 3.53
C PRO A 113 -14.20 -10.19 2.69
N GLU A 114 -14.62 -10.16 1.43
CA GLU A 114 -14.50 -11.32 0.54
C GLU A 114 -13.05 -11.54 0.08
N ILE A 115 -12.34 -10.47 -0.27
CA ILE A 115 -10.90 -10.56 -0.59
C ILE A 115 -10.09 -11.13 0.57
N LEU A 116 -10.36 -10.73 1.81
CA LEU A 116 -9.69 -11.28 2.98
C LEU A 116 -10.05 -12.76 3.21
N ARG A 117 -11.29 -13.18 2.90
CA ARG A 117 -11.68 -14.59 2.95
C ARG A 117 -10.83 -15.42 1.97
N ILE A 118 -10.73 -14.97 0.73
CA ILE A 118 -9.94 -15.63 -0.32
C ILE A 118 -8.46 -15.65 0.08
N ALA A 119 -7.90 -14.51 0.47
CA ALA A 119 -6.51 -14.41 0.86
C ALA A 119 -6.13 -15.36 2.00
N ARG A 120 -6.98 -15.46 3.04
CA ARG A 120 -6.76 -16.38 4.16
C ARG A 120 -6.81 -17.85 3.73
N ALA A 121 -7.74 -18.21 2.84
CA ALA A 121 -7.88 -19.58 2.35
C ALA A 121 -6.64 -20.06 1.59
N HIS A 122 -5.91 -19.12 0.95
CA HIS A 122 -4.75 -19.41 0.13
C HIS A 122 -3.41 -18.94 0.72
N GLY A 123 -3.40 -18.36 1.93
CA GLY A 123 -2.19 -17.87 2.59
C GLY A 123 -1.55 -16.66 1.89
N LEU A 124 -2.37 -15.80 1.26
CA LEU A 124 -1.93 -14.64 0.48
C LEU A 124 -1.92 -13.37 1.33
N ALA A 125 -0.98 -12.46 1.03
CA ALA A 125 -1.02 -11.10 1.54
C ALA A 125 -2.14 -10.28 0.86
N VAL A 126 -2.67 -9.27 1.55
CA VAL A 126 -3.57 -8.27 0.96
C VAL A 126 -2.90 -6.91 1.01
N LEU A 127 -2.88 -6.21 -0.10
CA LEU A 127 -2.26 -4.91 -0.29
C LEU A 127 -3.38 -3.92 -0.66
N GLU A 128 -3.38 -2.72 -0.05
CA GLU A 128 -4.48 -1.77 -0.22
C GLU A 128 -3.99 -0.46 -0.86
N ASP A 129 -4.35 -0.21 -2.12
CA ASP A 129 -4.19 1.11 -2.73
C ASP A 129 -5.37 2.01 -2.30
N CYS A 130 -5.10 2.91 -1.37
CA CYS A 130 -6.02 3.90 -0.82
C CYS A 130 -5.77 5.30 -1.37
N ALA A 131 -5.06 5.45 -2.50
CA ALA A 131 -4.66 6.75 -3.03
C ALA A 131 -5.84 7.70 -3.32
N GLN A 132 -7.06 7.20 -3.39
CA GLN A 132 -8.29 7.97 -3.61
C GLN A 132 -9.32 7.80 -2.47
N ALA A 133 -8.95 7.17 -1.36
CA ALA A 133 -9.90 6.68 -0.35
C ALA A 133 -9.55 7.12 1.08
N HIS A 134 -9.00 8.34 1.24
CA HIS A 134 -8.73 8.92 2.56
C HIS A 134 -10.03 8.99 3.36
N ALA A 135 -9.98 8.52 4.61
CA ALA A 135 -11.12 8.44 5.53
C ALA A 135 -12.28 7.51 5.09
N ALA A 136 -12.14 6.76 4.00
CA ALA A 136 -13.09 5.71 3.67
C ALA A 136 -12.99 4.55 4.66
N ALA A 137 -14.12 3.88 4.92
CA ALA A 137 -14.17 2.81 5.91
C ALA A 137 -15.15 1.70 5.48
N VAL A 138 -14.91 0.48 5.97
CA VAL A 138 -15.83 -0.65 5.88
C VAL A 138 -16.19 -1.04 7.32
N ASP A 139 -17.48 -1.03 7.65
CA ASP A 139 -18.01 -1.34 8.98
C ASP A 139 -17.30 -0.55 10.10
N GLY A 140 -17.04 0.74 9.86
CA GLY A 140 -16.38 1.64 10.80
C GLY A 140 -14.86 1.46 10.92
N ARG A 141 -14.25 0.52 10.23
CA ARG A 141 -12.81 0.33 10.19
C ARG A 141 -12.23 1.01 8.95
N PRO A 142 -11.23 1.91 9.10
CA PRO A 142 -10.61 2.62 7.97
C PRO A 142 -9.96 1.67 6.95
N VAL A 143 -10.08 1.99 5.66
CA VAL A 143 -9.29 1.33 4.61
C VAL A 143 -7.80 1.64 4.80
N GLY A 144 -6.93 0.80 4.24
CA GLY A 144 -5.49 0.86 4.49
C GLY A 144 -5.07 0.24 5.82
N THR A 145 -5.99 -0.47 6.50
CA THR A 145 -5.72 -1.13 7.78
C THR A 145 -6.07 -2.61 7.79
N PHE A 146 -6.66 -3.11 6.73
CA PHE A 146 -7.13 -4.50 6.62
C PHE A 146 -6.03 -5.46 6.19
N GLY A 147 -5.19 -5.00 5.26
CA GLY A 147 -4.16 -5.81 4.63
C GLY A 147 -2.81 -5.78 5.34
N THR A 148 -1.80 -6.27 4.63
CA THR A 148 -0.40 -6.26 5.04
C THR A 148 0.13 -4.83 5.08
N TRP A 149 -0.24 -4.03 4.08
CA TRP A 149 -0.01 -2.59 4.06
C TRP A 149 -1.14 -1.87 3.31
N GLY A 150 -1.27 -0.56 3.59
CA GLY A 150 -2.05 0.39 2.82
C GLY A 150 -1.16 1.53 2.30
N SER A 151 -1.53 2.11 1.16
CA SER A 151 -0.85 3.27 0.58
C SER A 151 -1.81 4.41 0.33
N PHE A 152 -1.39 5.64 0.65
CA PHE A 152 -2.16 6.87 0.41
C PHE A 152 -1.33 7.83 -0.42
N SER A 153 -1.99 8.67 -1.20
CA SER A 153 -1.37 9.70 -2.04
C SER A 153 -1.86 11.07 -1.62
N PHE A 154 -0.96 12.03 -1.52
CA PHE A 154 -1.29 13.44 -1.23
C PHE A 154 -1.04 14.33 -2.46
N TYR A 155 -1.11 13.77 -3.66
CA TYR A 155 -1.03 14.50 -4.92
C TYR A 155 -2.18 15.54 -5.03
N PRO A 156 -2.03 16.65 -5.79
CA PRO A 156 -3.00 17.75 -5.83
C PRO A 156 -4.44 17.39 -6.16
N THR A 157 -4.68 16.30 -6.90
CA THR A 157 -6.03 15.87 -7.27
C THR A 157 -6.72 14.99 -6.22
N LYS A 158 -6.00 14.62 -5.16
CA LYS A 158 -6.55 13.74 -4.10
C LYS A 158 -7.41 14.53 -3.12
N ASN A 159 -8.33 13.85 -2.45
CA ASN A 159 -9.22 14.45 -1.46
C ASN A 159 -8.51 14.98 -0.21
N MET A 160 -7.27 14.54 0.04
CA MET A 160 -6.32 15.15 0.97
C MET A 160 -5.01 15.38 0.24
N THR A 161 -4.46 16.59 0.25
CA THR A 161 -3.26 16.93 -0.51
C THR A 161 -2.24 17.74 0.29
N SER A 162 -0.97 17.52 0.00
CA SER A 162 0.17 18.34 0.42
C SER A 162 1.01 18.79 -0.79
N LEU A 163 0.41 18.90 -1.97
CA LEU A 163 0.99 19.09 -3.30
C LEU A 163 1.66 17.81 -3.81
N GLU A 164 2.61 17.27 -3.09
CA GLU A 164 3.20 15.95 -3.28
C GLU A 164 3.33 15.25 -1.93
N GLY A 165 3.29 13.94 -1.94
CA GLY A 165 3.45 13.12 -0.74
C GLY A 165 2.71 11.80 -0.83
N GLY A 166 3.04 10.91 0.08
CA GLY A 166 2.36 9.64 0.27
C GLY A 166 2.51 9.13 1.70
N MET A 167 1.77 8.11 2.05
CA MET A 167 1.83 7.44 3.34
C MET A 167 1.71 5.94 3.14
N VAL A 168 2.57 5.18 3.80
CA VAL A 168 2.39 3.74 4.00
C VAL A 168 1.76 3.51 5.36
N THR A 169 0.78 2.62 5.44
CA THR A 169 0.16 2.18 6.68
C THR A 169 0.32 0.69 6.86
N THR A 170 0.55 0.22 8.07
CA THR A 170 0.65 -1.21 8.37
C THR A 170 0.48 -1.49 9.86
N ARG A 171 0.04 -2.71 10.21
CA ARG A 171 0.03 -3.20 11.60
C ARG A 171 1.33 -3.89 11.99
N ASP A 172 2.18 -4.20 11.01
CA ASP A 172 3.47 -4.87 11.23
C ASP A 172 4.57 -3.84 11.49
N ALA A 173 5.05 -3.76 12.72
CA ALA A 173 6.14 -2.87 13.11
C ALA A 173 7.45 -3.19 12.36
N GLY A 174 7.69 -4.45 11.99
CA GLY A 174 8.85 -4.87 11.20
C GLY A 174 8.77 -4.34 9.76
N LEU A 175 7.58 -4.40 9.14
CA LEU A 175 7.34 -3.81 7.83
C LEU A 175 7.50 -2.28 7.88
N ALA A 176 6.91 -1.62 8.86
CA ALA A 176 7.05 -0.18 9.04
C ALA A 176 8.53 0.24 9.20
N ARG A 177 9.33 -0.51 9.98
CA ARG A 177 10.78 -0.29 10.13
C ARG A 177 11.50 -0.46 8.78
N ARG A 178 11.21 -1.53 8.03
CA ARG A 178 11.81 -1.73 6.69
C ARG A 178 11.49 -0.60 5.73
N VAL A 179 10.25 -0.12 5.69
CA VAL A 179 9.86 1.03 4.86
C VAL A 179 10.61 2.29 5.27
N ARG A 180 10.78 2.55 6.58
CA ARG A 180 11.59 3.69 7.07
C ARG A 180 13.04 3.60 6.65
N LEU A 181 13.65 2.43 6.66
CA LEU A 181 15.00 2.21 6.16
C LEU A 181 15.06 2.45 4.64
N LEU A 182 14.16 1.82 3.88
CA LEU A 182 14.11 1.93 2.42
C LEU A 182 13.96 3.38 1.96
N ARG A 183 13.09 4.18 2.58
CA ARG A 183 12.88 5.60 2.22
C ARG A 183 14.07 6.52 2.54
N ASN A 184 15.06 6.02 3.25
CA ASN A 184 16.21 6.78 3.75
C ASN A 184 17.54 6.10 3.40
N HIS A 185 17.72 5.71 2.15
CA HIS A 185 18.97 5.07 1.66
C HIS A 185 19.38 3.81 2.44
N GLY A 186 18.44 3.15 3.11
CA GLY A 186 18.72 2.00 3.99
C GLY A 186 19.39 2.36 5.34
N MET A 187 19.35 3.63 5.72
CA MET A 187 19.98 4.13 6.94
C MET A 187 19.00 4.22 8.12
N GLU A 188 19.34 3.61 9.24
CA GLU A 188 18.70 3.88 10.54
C GLU A 188 19.32 5.10 11.23
N ARG A 189 20.64 5.27 11.08
CA ARG A 189 21.41 6.41 11.57
C ARG A 189 22.26 6.96 10.43
N GLN A 190 22.62 8.23 10.51
CA GLN A 190 23.47 8.87 9.51
C GLN A 190 24.73 8.04 9.24
N TYR A 191 24.97 7.70 7.97
CA TYR A 191 26.09 6.89 7.48
C TYR A 191 26.13 5.42 7.95
N ALA A 192 25.06 4.90 8.56
CA ALA A 192 24.94 3.49 8.93
C ALA A 192 23.85 2.81 8.08
N ASN A 193 24.23 2.26 6.92
CA ASN A 193 23.34 1.58 6.00
C ASN A 193 23.19 0.11 6.41
N GLU A 194 21.95 -0.36 6.62
CA GLU A 194 21.65 -1.76 6.93
C GLU A 194 21.23 -2.55 5.68
N LEU A 195 20.73 -1.85 4.68
CA LEU A 195 20.30 -2.42 3.39
C LEU A 195 20.43 -1.39 2.26
N VAL A 196 20.25 -1.84 1.02
CA VAL A 196 20.17 -0.93 -0.12
C VAL A 196 18.79 -0.26 -0.11
N GLY A 197 18.75 1.04 0.07
CA GLY A 197 17.54 1.83 0.11
C GLY A 197 17.40 2.79 -1.06
N LEU A 198 16.32 3.57 -1.04
CA LEU A 198 15.97 4.58 -2.03
C LEU A 198 15.97 5.98 -1.38
N ASN A 199 15.75 7.00 -2.19
CA ASN A 199 15.60 8.38 -1.73
C ASN A 199 14.12 8.78 -1.77
#